data_a31123022ba12fcda7de9418b552b303
#
_entry.id   a31123022ba12fcda7de9418b552b303
#
_cell.length_a   1.000
_cell.length_b   1.000
_cell.length_c   1.000
_cell.angle_alpha   90.00
_cell.angle_beta   90.00
_cell.angle_gamma   90.00
#
_symmetry.space_group_name_H-M   'P 1'
#
loop_
_entity.id
_entity.type
_entity.pdbx_description
1 polymer ?
#
loop_
_entity_poly.entity_id
_entity_poly.type
_entity_poly.pdbx_seq_one_letter_code
_entity_poly.pdbx_strand_id
1 'polypeptide(L)'
;RLRVPRWCGHSSESLERSMRYFPWVGLIVGFIGALVFAVTSFFWPKTLAVLASMAATLYATGAFHEDGWGDMVDGFGGGWGKERILAIMKDSRIGSYGAVALIMVLLTKFCALVEIDLLMIPVTLIAGHGFSRLCAALLMSQLDYVRDEEGKSKPLATRIGGGELVFATITALLPLLLLAPRQSIPAVVLALLATLWLGRMFKKQIGGYTGDCLGATQQLAEVAFYCGMLCKFS
;
A
#
# COMPACT_ATOMS: atom_id res chain seq x y z
N ARG A 1 -1.28 -13.15 13.74
CA ARG A 1 -1.73 -13.82 12.49
C ARG A 1 -3.06 -14.50 12.78
N LEU A 2 -4.15 -14.01 12.19
CA LEU A 2 -5.45 -14.67 12.27
C LEU A 2 -5.40 -15.95 11.41
N ARG A 3 -5.81 -17.08 11.98
CA ARG A 3 -5.95 -18.32 11.21
C ARG A 3 -7.17 -18.23 10.32
N VAL A 4 -7.00 -18.50 9.02
CA VAL A 4 -8.13 -18.57 8.08
C VAL A 4 -9.07 -19.69 8.54
N PRO A 5 -10.38 -19.41 8.75
CA PRO A 5 -11.34 -20.44 9.14
C PRO A 5 -11.44 -21.51 8.05
N ARG A 6 -11.64 -22.78 8.45
CA ARG A 6 -11.72 -23.93 7.52
C ARG A 6 -12.88 -23.85 6.51
N TRP A 7 -13.88 -23.02 6.78
CA TRP A 7 -15.04 -22.79 5.89
C TRP A 7 -14.76 -21.74 4.81
N CYS A 8 -13.68 -20.99 4.87
CA CYS A 8 -13.26 -20.09 3.78
C CYS A 8 -12.73 -20.94 2.62
N GLY A 9 -13.50 -21.00 1.53
CA GLY A 9 -13.06 -21.64 0.28
C GLY A 9 -11.89 -20.87 -0.36
N HIS A 10 -10.93 -21.60 -0.93
CA HIS A 10 -9.77 -21.03 -1.64
C HIS A 10 -9.93 -21.21 -3.16
N SER A 11 -11.13 -21.00 -3.71
CA SER A 11 -11.33 -21.00 -5.15
C SER A 11 -10.76 -19.71 -5.78
N SER A 12 -10.25 -19.80 -7.01
CA SER A 12 -9.78 -18.61 -7.75
C SER A 12 -10.85 -17.52 -7.83
N GLU A 13 -12.10 -17.89 -8.06
CA GLU A 13 -13.24 -16.96 -8.11
C GLU A 13 -13.47 -16.25 -6.77
N SER A 14 -13.36 -16.96 -5.64
CA SER A 14 -13.50 -16.35 -4.31
C SER A 14 -12.36 -15.38 -4.02
N LEU A 15 -11.14 -15.67 -4.48
CA LEU A 15 -9.98 -14.80 -4.35
C LEU A 15 -10.16 -13.53 -5.20
N GLU A 16 -10.62 -13.66 -6.46
CA GLU A 16 -10.94 -12.52 -7.32
C GLU A 16 -11.96 -11.59 -6.68
N ARG A 17 -13.07 -12.14 -6.23
CA ARG A 17 -14.11 -11.37 -5.54
C ARG A 17 -13.62 -10.74 -4.24
N SER A 18 -12.60 -11.29 -3.59
CA SER A 18 -12.01 -10.72 -2.37
C SER A 18 -11.24 -9.43 -2.61
N MET A 19 -10.71 -9.20 -3.82
CA MET A 19 -9.92 -8.00 -4.15
C MET A 19 -10.70 -6.70 -3.98
N ARG A 20 -12.01 -6.70 -4.20
CA ARG A 20 -12.88 -5.54 -3.94
C ARG A 20 -12.81 -5.02 -2.50
N TYR A 21 -12.42 -5.88 -1.56
CA TYR A 21 -12.31 -5.55 -0.15
C TYR A 21 -10.92 -4.99 0.25
N PHE A 22 -9.98 -4.86 -0.68
CA PHE A 22 -8.66 -4.29 -0.38
C PHE A 22 -8.74 -2.92 0.30
N PRO A 23 -9.53 -1.95 -0.20
CA PRO A 23 -9.70 -0.68 0.52
C PRO A 23 -10.35 -0.84 1.89
N TRP A 24 -11.30 -1.77 2.08
CA TRP A 24 -11.90 -2.07 3.38
C TRP A 24 -10.86 -2.53 4.40
N VAL A 25 -9.97 -3.44 4.00
CA VAL A 25 -8.84 -3.85 4.85
C VAL A 25 -7.97 -2.63 5.16
N GLY A 26 -7.77 -1.74 4.19
CA GLY A 26 -7.09 -0.47 4.38
C GLY A 26 -7.76 0.42 5.43
N LEU A 27 -9.08 0.58 5.36
CA LEU A 27 -9.84 1.35 6.35
C LEU A 27 -9.68 0.78 7.76
N ILE A 28 -9.71 -0.56 7.89
CA ILE A 28 -9.51 -1.24 9.20
C ILE A 28 -8.10 -0.98 9.72
N VAL A 29 -7.07 -1.15 8.90
CA VAL A 29 -5.67 -0.90 9.29
C VAL A 29 -5.47 0.59 9.64
N GLY A 30 -5.99 1.50 8.82
CA GLY A 30 -5.96 2.93 9.09
C GLY A 30 -6.69 3.30 10.38
N PHE A 31 -7.81 2.65 10.67
CA PHE A 31 -8.55 2.83 11.92
C PHE A 31 -7.74 2.35 13.14
N ILE A 32 -7.05 1.21 13.04
CA ILE A 32 -6.14 0.74 14.10
C ILE A 32 -5.04 1.79 14.35
N GLY A 33 -4.40 2.30 13.29
CA GLY A 33 -3.41 3.37 13.40
C GLY A 33 -3.97 4.64 14.02
N ALA A 34 -5.16 5.07 13.58
CA ALA A 34 -5.85 6.26 14.11
C ALA A 34 -6.21 6.10 15.60
N LEU A 35 -6.68 4.92 16.00
CA LEU A 35 -7.01 4.64 17.40
C LEU A 35 -5.76 4.67 18.28
N VAL A 36 -4.68 3.99 17.85
CA VAL A 36 -3.41 4.00 18.61
C VAL A 36 -2.85 5.42 18.68
N PHE A 37 -2.88 6.19 17.57
CA PHE A 37 -2.48 7.58 17.59
C PHE A 37 -3.30 8.40 18.60
N ALA A 38 -4.63 8.31 18.53
CA ALA A 38 -5.52 9.06 19.40
C ALA A 38 -5.26 8.73 20.89
N VAL A 39 -5.14 7.45 21.25
CA VAL A 39 -4.89 7.03 22.63
C VAL A 39 -3.51 7.49 23.10
N THR A 40 -2.46 7.28 22.30
CA THR A 40 -1.09 7.60 22.73
C THR A 40 -0.81 9.09 22.77
N SER A 41 -1.52 9.90 21.98
CA SER A 41 -1.39 11.37 22.00
C SER A 41 -1.87 12.02 23.30
N PHE A 42 -2.62 11.31 24.16
CA PHE A 42 -2.95 11.77 25.51
C PHE A 42 -1.75 11.68 26.47
N PHE A 43 -0.80 10.79 26.21
CA PHE A 43 0.31 10.50 27.11
C PHE A 43 1.66 10.95 26.56
N TRP A 44 1.80 11.03 25.24
CA TRP A 44 3.07 11.27 24.57
C TRP A 44 3.01 12.44 23.58
N PRO A 45 4.16 13.09 23.32
CA PRO A 45 4.27 14.06 22.24
C PRO A 45 3.84 13.47 20.90
N LYS A 46 3.36 14.31 19.99
CA LYS A 46 2.87 13.96 18.67
C LYS A 46 3.81 13.01 17.89
N THR A 47 5.12 13.27 17.97
CA THR A 47 6.13 12.45 17.31
C THR A 47 6.12 10.99 17.77
N LEU A 48 6.03 10.75 19.07
CA LEU A 48 5.95 9.40 19.63
C LEU A 48 4.58 8.75 19.34
N ALA A 49 3.50 9.51 19.38
CA ALA A 49 2.17 9.02 19.03
C ALA A 49 2.09 8.57 17.56
N VAL A 50 2.70 9.32 16.63
CA VAL A 50 2.83 8.94 15.23
C VAL A 50 3.65 7.66 15.08
N LEU A 51 4.80 7.57 15.77
CA LEU A 51 5.63 6.37 15.73
C LEU A 51 4.90 5.13 16.25
N ALA A 52 4.15 5.27 17.36
CA ALA A 52 3.33 4.19 17.91
C ALA A 52 2.23 3.75 16.93
N SER A 53 1.57 4.69 16.26
CA SER A 53 0.59 4.43 15.22
C SER A 53 1.19 3.65 14.04
N MET A 54 2.36 4.07 13.55
CA MET A 54 3.08 3.35 12.49
C MET A 54 3.46 1.93 12.93
N ALA A 55 3.99 1.77 14.14
CA ALA A 55 4.32 0.46 14.68
C ALA A 55 3.09 -0.46 14.78
N ALA A 56 1.95 0.08 15.18
CA ALA A 56 0.70 -0.67 15.25
C ALA A 56 0.20 -1.13 13.87
N THR A 57 0.28 -0.29 12.83
CA THR A 57 -0.09 -0.67 11.46
C THR A 57 0.87 -1.69 10.87
N LEU A 58 2.18 -1.56 11.10
CA LEU A 58 3.20 -2.55 10.75
C LEU A 58 2.92 -3.91 11.41
N TYR A 59 2.63 -3.90 12.71
CA TYR A 59 2.30 -5.13 13.44
C TYR A 59 1.00 -5.77 12.92
N ALA A 60 -0.04 -4.98 12.67
CA ALA A 60 -1.33 -5.45 12.17
C ALA A 60 -1.22 -6.12 10.79
N THR A 61 -0.37 -5.59 9.90
CA THR A 61 -0.14 -6.12 8.55
C THR A 61 0.96 -7.17 8.51
N GLY A 62 1.78 -7.28 9.56
CA GLY A 62 2.97 -8.13 9.59
C GLY A 62 4.07 -7.64 8.68
N ALA A 63 4.13 -6.33 8.42
CA ALA A 63 5.07 -5.65 7.52
C ALA A 63 5.07 -6.17 6.07
N PHE A 64 3.98 -6.81 5.64
CA PHE A 64 3.87 -7.47 4.33
C PHE A 64 4.07 -6.50 3.14
N HIS A 65 3.61 -5.27 3.26
CA HIS A 65 3.74 -4.29 2.19
C HIS A 65 5.14 -3.66 2.17
N GLU A 66 5.73 -3.48 3.33
CA GLU A 66 7.09 -3.00 3.52
C GLU A 66 8.10 -4.01 2.96
N ASP A 67 7.87 -5.29 3.22
CA ASP A 67 8.64 -6.40 2.64
C ASP A 67 8.60 -6.33 1.11
N GLY A 68 7.41 -6.26 0.53
CA GLY A 68 7.25 -6.11 -0.92
C GLY A 68 7.91 -4.83 -1.48
N TRP A 69 7.97 -3.73 -0.72
CA TRP A 69 8.71 -2.53 -1.12
C TRP A 69 10.21 -2.79 -1.16
N GLY A 70 10.76 -3.43 -0.13
CA GLY A 70 12.18 -3.80 -0.07
C GLY A 70 12.58 -4.73 -1.21
N ASP A 71 11.84 -5.83 -1.39
CA ASP A 71 12.08 -6.82 -2.44
C ASP A 71 11.99 -6.22 -3.85
N MET A 72 10.98 -5.38 -4.07
CA MET A 72 10.81 -4.68 -5.35
C MET A 72 12.02 -3.78 -5.62
N VAL A 73 12.46 -2.97 -4.66
CA VAL A 73 13.58 -2.05 -4.88
C VAL A 73 14.90 -2.80 -5.05
N ASP A 74 15.13 -3.89 -4.32
CA ASP A 74 16.30 -4.75 -4.54
C ASP A 74 16.26 -5.41 -5.92
N GLY A 75 15.11 -5.92 -6.34
CA GLY A 75 14.96 -6.54 -7.66
C GLY A 75 15.22 -5.56 -8.80
N PHE A 76 14.54 -4.42 -8.77
CA PHE A 76 14.63 -3.42 -9.86
C PHE A 76 15.92 -2.58 -9.82
N GLY A 77 16.54 -2.43 -8.65
CA GLY A 77 17.82 -1.72 -8.48
C GLY A 77 19.04 -2.58 -8.79
N GLY A 78 18.99 -3.89 -8.47
CA GLY A 78 20.11 -4.81 -8.61
C GLY A 78 20.02 -5.78 -9.79
N GLY A 79 18.86 -5.88 -10.45
CA GLY A 79 18.61 -6.83 -11.55
C GLY A 79 18.58 -6.16 -12.94
N TRP A 80 19.10 -6.89 -13.93
CA TRP A 80 18.99 -6.53 -15.34
C TRP A 80 18.24 -7.65 -16.07
N GLY A 81 17.11 -7.29 -16.70
CA GLY A 81 16.22 -8.25 -17.35
C GLY A 81 15.23 -8.93 -16.39
N LYS A 82 14.10 -9.39 -16.95
CA LYS A 82 12.95 -9.91 -16.21
C LYS A 82 13.32 -11.04 -15.24
N GLU A 83 14.06 -12.04 -15.75
CA GLU A 83 14.41 -13.25 -15.00
C GLU A 83 15.27 -12.92 -13.77
N ARG A 84 16.26 -12.04 -13.95
CA ARG A 84 17.15 -11.64 -12.86
C ARG A 84 16.43 -10.80 -11.81
N ILE A 85 15.58 -9.85 -12.22
CA ILE A 85 14.74 -9.05 -11.32
C ILE A 85 13.86 -9.97 -10.47
N LEU A 86 13.12 -10.89 -11.11
CA LEU A 86 12.24 -11.81 -10.41
C LEU A 86 12.99 -12.78 -9.50
N ALA A 87 14.20 -13.18 -9.85
CA ALA A 87 15.06 -14.03 -9.02
C ALA A 87 15.50 -13.30 -7.74
N ILE A 88 15.91 -12.01 -7.85
CA ILE A 88 16.28 -11.21 -6.68
C ILE A 88 15.07 -11.00 -5.76
N MET A 89 13.90 -10.67 -6.31
CA MET A 89 12.66 -10.49 -5.54
C MET A 89 12.16 -11.77 -4.83
N LYS A 90 12.68 -12.94 -5.20
CA LYS A 90 12.38 -14.22 -4.49
C LYS A 90 13.36 -14.52 -3.36
N ASP A 91 14.50 -13.84 -3.31
CA ASP A 91 15.49 -14.05 -2.27
C ASP A 91 15.02 -13.36 -0.98
N SER A 92 14.87 -14.12 0.10
CA SER A 92 14.41 -13.60 1.40
C SER A 92 15.44 -12.70 2.10
N ARG A 93 16.63 -12.53 1.53
CA ARG A 93 17.69 -11.66 2.07
C ARG A 93 17.50 -10.24 1.58
N ILE A 94 17.47 -9.29 2.52
CA ILE A 94 17.45 -7.88 2.16
C ILE A 94 18.77 -7.44 1.55
N GLY A 95 18.72 -6.77 0.42
CA GLY A 95 19.86 -6.12 -0.20
C GLY A 95 20.03 -4.67 0.26
N SER A 96 21.12 -4.03 -0.19
CA SER A 96 21.41 -2.64 0.18
C SER A 96 20.41 -1.65 -0.40
N TYR A 97 19.87 -1.89 -1.58
CA TYR A 97 18.85 -1.02 -2.20
C TYR A 97 17.55 -1.07 -1.41
N GLY A 98 17.07 -2.28 -1.08
CA GLY A 98 15.86 -2.47 -0.28
C GLY A 98 15.99 -1.90 1.12
N ALA A 99 17.14 -2.11 1.78
CA ALA A 99 17.38 -1.56 3.11
C ALA A 99 17.33 -0.02 3.13
N VAL A 100 18.02 0.64 2.20
CA VAL A 100 17.97 2.11 2.09
C VAL A 100 16.57 2.59 1.73
N ALA A 101 15.88 1.91 0.82
CA ALA A 101 14.53 2.27 0.41
C ALA A 101 13.51 2.14 1.54
N LEU A 102 13.63 1.10 2.39
CA LEU A 102 12.80 0.93 3.58
C LEU A 102 13.00 2.05 4.59
N ILE A 103 14.25 2.42 4.87
CA ILE A 103 14.55 3.54 5.76
C ILE A 103 13.93 4.82 5.20
N MET A 104 14.11 5.10 3.91
CA MET A 104 13.61 6.33 3.29
C MET A 104 12.09 6.39 3.24
N VAL A 105 11.40 5.31 2.90
CA VAL A 105 9.92 5.31 2.83
C VAL A 105 9.29 5.46 4.20
N LEU A 106 9.82 4.76 5.23
CA LEU A 106 9.32 4.87 6.60
C LEU A 106 9.64 6.22 7.23
N LEU A 107 10.83 6.75 7.00
CA LEU A 107 11.21 8.08 7.47
C LEU A 107 10.34 9.17 6.82
N THR A 108 10.12 9.10 5.50
CA THR A 108 9.25 10.05 4.80
C THR A 108 7.81 9.98 5.32
N LYS A 109 7.28 8.77 5.53
CA LYS A 109 5.97 8.55 6.15
C LYS A 109 5.88 9.21 7.53
N PHE A 110 6.87 8.97 8.38
CA PHE A 110 6.94 9.56 9.72
C PHE A 110 6.98 11.08 9.66
N CYS A 111 7.89 11.66 8.88
CA CYS A 111 8.02 13.12 8.74
C CYS A 111 6.71 13.74 8.22
N ALA A 112 6.10 13.15 7.18
CA ALA A 112 4.85 13.66 6.64
C ALA A 112 3.73 13.63 7.69
N LEU A 113 3.55 12.54 8.42
CA LEU A 113 2.50 12.44 9.45
C LEU A 113 2.74 13.40 10.62
N VAL A 114 4.01 13.65 11.00
CA VAL A 114 4.35 14.61 12.05
C VAL A 114 4.00 16.05 11.65
N GLU A 115 4.06 16.40 10.37
CA GLU A 115 3.71 17.75 9.89
C GLU A 115 2.19 17.98 9.70
N ILE A 116 1.38 16.92 9.59
CA ILE A 116 -0.08 17.04 9.49
C ILE A 116 -0.67 17.53 10.82
N ASP A 117 -1.69 18.37 10.77
CA ASP A 117 -2.40 18.85 11.96
C ASP A 117 -2.90 17.70 12.84
N LEU A 118 -2.71 17.81 14.15
CA LEU A 118 -3.01 16.76 15.13
C LEU A 118 -4.41 16.17 14.95
N LEU A 119 -5.41 17.02 14.75
CA LEU A 119 -6.82 16.60 14.61
C LEU A 119 -7.10 15.93 13.26
N MET A 120 -6.25 16.15 12.26
CA MET A 120 -6.41 15.58 10.93
C MET A 120 -5.70 14.22 10.78
N ILE A 121 -4.74 13.88 11.65
CA ILE A 121 -3.99 12.62 11.56
C ILE A 121 -4.91 11.40 11.53
N PRO A 122 -5.91 11.24 12.41
CA PRO A 122 -6.76 10.05 12.41
C PRO A 122 -7.47 9.81 11.09
N VAL A 123 -8.12 10.83 10.55
CA VAL A 123 -8.84 10.70 9.27
C VAL A 123 -7.87 10.52 8.10
N THR A 124 -6.70 11.18 8.14
CA THR A 124 -5.65 11.01 7.12
C THR A 124 -5.09 9.59 7.08
N LEU A 125 -4.88 8.95 8.25
CA LEU A 125 -4.47 7.56 8.34
C LEU A 125 -5.52 6.62 7.69
N ILE A 126 -6.79 6.79 8.04
CA ILE A 126 -7.88 5.98 7.47
C ILE A 126 -7.96 6.17 5.95
N ALA A 127 -7.92 7.42 5.48
CA ALA A 127 -7.98 7.75 4.07
C ALA A 127 -6.76 7.22 3.29
N GLY A 128 -5.55 7.44 3.79
CA GLY A 128 -4.29 7.03 3.16
C GLY A 128 -4.18 5.51 3.03
N HIS A 129 -4.48 4.77 4.10
CA HIS A 129 -4.49 3.30 4.06
C HIS A 129 -5.57 2.72 3.14
N GLY A 130 -6.77 3.33 3.09
CA GLY A 130 -7.83 2.92 2.18
C GLY A 130 -7.48 3.21 0.73
N PHE A 131 -7.02 4.44 0.44
CA PHE A 131 -6.72 4.90 -0.92
C PHE A 131 -5.50 4.21 -1.53
N SER A 132 -4.45 3.97 -0.75
CA SER A 132 -3.26 3.25 -1.23
C SER A 132 -3.56 1.80 -1.67
N ARG A 133 -4.52 1.14 -1.05
CA ARG A 133 -4.98 -0.19 -1.47
C ARG A 133 -5.88 -0.15 -2.70
N LEU A 134 -6.62 0.93 -2.92
CA LEU A 134 -7.28 1.18 -4.19
C LEU A 134 -6.23 1.32 -5.30
N CYS A 135 -5.12 2.03 -5.07
CA CYS A 135 -4.01 2.15 -6.02
C CYS A 135 -3.45 0.78 -6.43
N ALA A 136 -3.25 -0.12 -5.48
CA ALA A 136 -2.85 -1.50 -5.79
C ALA A 136 -3.92 -2.24 -6.61
N ALA A 137 -5.21 -2.10 -6.29
CA ALA A 137 -6.31 -2.70 -7.06
C ALA A 137 -6.41 -2.14 -8.49
N LEU A 138 -6.18 -0.83 -8.67
CA LEU A 138 -6.11 -0.19 -9.99
C LEU A 138 -4.98 -0.77 -10.83
N LEU A 139 -3.80 -1.01 -10.23
CA LEU A 139 -2.68 -1.64 -10.92
C LEU A 139 -3.01 -3.05 -11.37
N MET A 140 -3.67 -3.87 -10.52
CA MET A 140 -4.14 -5.21 -10.86
C MET A 140 -5.16 -5.22 -12.01
N SER A 141 -5.95 -4.17 -12.17
CA SER A 141 -6.91 -4.06 -13.28
C SER A 141 -6.26 -3.81 -14.63
N GLN A 142 -5.03 -3.29 -14.66
CA GLN A 142 -4.32 -2.83 -15.85
C GLN A 142 -3.18 -3.73 -16.30
N LEU A 143 -2.59 -4.50 -15.39
CA LEU A 143 -1.42 -5.32 -15.64
C LEU A 143 -1.70 -6.80 -15.39
N ASP A 144 -0.95 -7.66 -16.07
CA ASP A 144 -1.01 -9.10 -15.87
C ASP A 144 0.01 -9.56 -14.82
N TYR A 145 -0.32 -10.62 -14.11
CA TYR A 145 0.59 -11.22 -13.12
C TYR A 145 1.70 -12.01 -13.83
N VAL A 146 2.95 -11.88 -13.36
CA VAL A 146 4.11 -12.39 -14.12
C VAL A 146 4.94 -13.46 -13.42
N ARG A 147 4.60 -13.87 -12.20
CA ARG A 147 5.23 -15.05 -11.59
C ARG A 147 4.60 -16.32 -12.14
N ASP A 148 5.37 -17.11 -12.87
CA ASP A 148 5.02 -18.50 -13.22
C ASP A 148 5.17 -19.33 -11.94
N GLU A 149 4.07 -19.78 -11.37
CA GLU A 149 4.08 -20.78 -10.31
C GLU A 149 3.96 -22.17 -10.94
N GLU A 150 5.08 -22.85 -11.11
CA GLU A 150 5.12 -24.31 -11.14
C GLU A 150 4.77 -24.80 -9.73
N GLY A 151 3.50 -24.85 -9.39
CA GLY A 151 3.07 -25.39 -8.11
C GLY A 151 1.68 -24.92 -7.69
N LYS A 152 0.89 -25.84 -7.28
CA LYS A 152 -0.43 -25.99 -6.63
C LYS A 152 -1.25 -24.77 -6.15
N SER A 153 -0.80 -23.56 -6.22
CA SER A 153 -1.56 -22.33 -6.00
C SER A 153 -1.69 -21.58 -7.32
N LYS A 154 -2.85 -21.70 -7.97
CA LYS A 154 -3.22 -20.79 -9.06
C LYS A 154 -3.03 -19.37 -8.56
N PRO A 155 -2.38 -18.50 -9.32
CA PRO A 155 -2.09 -17.13 -8.88
C PRO A 155 -3.40 -16.39 -8.55
N LEU A 156 -3.32 -15.48 -7.58
CA LEU A 156 -4.34 -14.44 -7.30
C LEU A 156 -4.55 -13.50 -8.52
N ALA A 157 -4.31 -13.94 -9.72
CA ALA A 157 -3.95 -13.14 -10.88
C ALA A 157 -5.00 -13.22 -11.95
N THR A 158 -6.21 -12.91 -11.59
CA THR A 158 -7.20 -12.49 -12.56
C THR A 158 -7.49 -11.03 -12.36
N ARG A 159 -7.75 -10.35 -13.46
CA ARG A 159 -8.06 -8.92 -13.44
C ARG A 159 -9.30 -8.69 -12.57
N ILE A 160 -9.22 -7.71 -11.67
CA ILE A 160 -10.39 -7.27 -10.91
C ILE A 160 -11.52 -6.87 -11.87
N GLY A 161 -12.72 -7.37 -11.65
CA GLY A 161 -13.90 -7.05 -12.47
C GLY A 161 -14.32 -5.59 -12.31
N GLY A 162 -15.03 -5.05 -13.30
CA GLY A 162 -15.48 -3.64 -13.28
C GLY A 162 -16.36 -3.31 -12.07
N GLY A 163 -17.27 -4.21 -11.69
CA GLY A 163 -18.14 -4.03 -10.53
C GLY A 163 -17.39 -4.02 -9.21
N GLU A 164 -16.42 -4.92 -9.06
CA GLU A 164 -15.53 -5.01 -7.89
C GLU A 164 -14.68 -3.75 -7.76
N LEU A 165 -14.17 -3.22 -8.88
CA LEU A 165 -13.39 -1.99 -8.90
C LEU A 165 -14.23 -0.78 -8.52
N VAL A 166 -15.48 -0.68 -8.99
CA VAL A 166 -16.41 0.38 -8.59
C VAL A 166 -16.66 0.34 -7.07
N PHE A 167 -16.93 -0.84 -6.51
CA PHE A 167 -17.11 -1.00 -5.07
C PHE A 167 -15.85 -0.60 -4.28
N ALA A 168 -14.69 -1.04 -4.72
CA ALA A 168 -13.40 -0.67 -4.10
C ALA A 168 -13.18 0.86 -4.16
N THR A 169 -13.50 1.49 -5.30
CA THR A 169 -13.36 2.94 -5.48
C THR A 169 -14.28 3.71 -4.54
N ILE A 170 -15.56 3.37 -4.48
CA ILE A 170 -16.51 4.01 -3.56
C ILE A 170 -16.01 3.89 -2.12
N THR A 171 -15.60 2.69 -1.70
CA THR A 171 -15.09 2.44 -0.35
C THR A 171 -13.87 3.32 -0.03
N ALA A 172 -12.91 3.42 -0.93
CA ALA A 172 -11.68 4.21 -0.72
C ALA A 172 -11.93 5.73 -0.70
N LEU A 173 -12.96 6.21 -1.41
CA LEU A 173 -13.26 7.64 -1.48
C LEU A 173 -14.08 8.14 -0.28
N LEU A 174 -14.79 7.28 0.43
CA LEU A 174 -15.63 7.68 1.57
C LEU A 174 -14.87 8.53 2.62
N PRO A 175 -13.68 8.14 3.12
CA PRO A 175 -12.97 8.95 4.11
C PRO A 175 -12.50 10.30 3.58
N LEU A 176 -12.32 10.43 2.25
CA LEU A 176 -11.89 11.70 1.65
C LEU A 176 -12.93 12.80 1.80
N LEU A 177 -14.21 12.44 1.98
CA LEU A 177 -15.29 13.41 2.24
C LEU A 177 -15.12 14.16 3.56
N LEU A 178 -14.29 13.64 4.48
CA LEU A 178 -13.97 14.27 5.76
C LEU A 178 -12.73 15.18 5.67
N LEU A 179 -12.06 15.21 4.53
CA LEU A 179 -10.87 16.02 4.27
C LEU A 179 -11.22 17.23 3.40
N ALA A 180 -10.59 18.37 3.67
CA ALA A 180 -10.77 19.54 2.84
C ALA A 180 -10.26 19.28 1.40
N PRO A 181 -11.00 19.70 0.34
CA PRO A 181 -10.58 19.46 -1.05
C PRO A 181 -9.17 19.95 -1.39
N ARG A 182 -8.76 21.08 -0.81
CA ARG A 182 -7.40 21.65 -1.00
C ARG A 182 -6.28 20.71 -0.54
N GLN A 183 -6.57 19.78 0.36
CA GLN A 183 -5.61 18.78 0.88
C GLN A 183 -5.81 17.43 0.20
N SER A 184 -7.06 16.96 0.06
CA SER A 184 -7.36 15.64 -0.49
C SER A 184 -7.09 15.54 -1.99
N ILE A 185 -7.29 16.61 -2.77
CA ILE A 185 -7.02 16.59 -4.22
C ILE A 185 -5.53 16.35 -4.51
N PRO A 186 -4.56 17.12 -3.95
CA PRO A 186 -3.15 16.84 -4.17
C PRO A 186 -2.72 15.47 -3.64
N ALA A 187 -3.28 15.03 -2.50
CA ALA A 187 -3.01 13.71 -1.94
C ALA A 187 -3.38 12.59 -2.91
N VAL A 188 -4.59 12.65 -3.47
CA VAL A 188 -5.08 11.71 -4.50
C VAL A 188 -4.23 11.78 -5.76
N VAL A 189 -3.94 12.98 -6.25
CA VAL A 189 -3.15 13.17 -7.48
C VAL A 189 -1.75 12.58 -7.33
N LEU A 190 -1.03 12.88 -6.24
CA LEU A 190 0.32 12.36 -6.03
C LEU A 190 0.32 10.82 -5.87
N ALA A 191 -0.66 10.25 -5.15
CA ALA A 191 -0.78 8.80 -5.02
C ALA A 191 -1.06 8.12 -6.37
N LEU A 192 -1.92 8.69 -7.21
CA LEU A 192 -2.19 8.18 -8.56
C LEU A 192 -0.98 8.33 -9.50
N LEU A 193 -0.25 9.44 -9.43
CA LEU A 193 0.98 9.64 -10.21
C LEU A 193 2.06 8.63 -9.82
N ALA A 194 2.25 8.37 -8.51
CA ALA A 194 3.15 7.35 -8.00
C ALA A 194 2.76 5.95 -8.53
N THR A 195 1.47 5.61 -8.46
CA THR A 195 0.92 4.35 -8.97
C THR A 195 1.17 4.19 -10.47
N LEU A 196 0.90 5.24 -11.24
CA LEU A 196 1.09 5.25 -12.69
C LEU A 196 2.57 5.10 -13.08
N TRP A 197 3.46 5.75 -12.34
CA TRP A 197 4.91 5.63 -12.52
C TRP A 197 5.39 4.21 -12.26
N LEU A 198 5.00 3.60 -11.12
CA LEU A 198 5.32 2.21 -10.80
C LEU A 198 4.75 1.24 -11.84
N GLY A 199 3.49 1.40 -12.23
CA GLY A 199 2.86 0.53 -13.22
C GLY A 199 3.57 0.56 -14.58
N ARG A 200 4.02 1.74 -15.03
CA ARG A 200 4.85 1.85 -16.25
C ARG A 200 6.20 1.16 -16.09
N MET A 201 6.84 1.32 -14.94
CA MET A 201 8.12 0.68 -14.64
C MET A 201 7.99 -0.85 -14.63
N PHE A 202 6.98 -1.39 -13.96
CA PHE A 202 6.71 -2.83 -13.89
C PHE A 202 6.43 -3.42 -15.28
N LYS A 203 5.54 -2.77 -16.05
CA LYS A 203 5.24 -3.19 -17.42
C LYS A 203 6.46 -3.20 -18.31
N LYS A 204 7.32 -2.18 -18.20
CA LYS A 204 8.53 -2.04 -19.03
C LYS A 204 9.60 -3.08 -18.68
N GLN A 205 9.80 -3.40 -17.40
CA GLN A 205 10.95 -4.19 -16.97
C GLN A 205 10.62 -5.68 -16.79
N ILE A 206 9.42 -6.02 -16.32
CA ILE A 206 9.03 -7.42 -16.07
C ILE A 206 7.79 -7.87 -16.85
N GLY A 207 7.15 -6.97 -17.59
CA GLY A 207 5.99 -7.26 -18.43
C GLY A 207 4.65 -7.29 -17.67
N GLY A 208 4.62 -7.00 -16.37
CA GLY A 208 3.41 -7.03 -15.54
C GLY A 208 3.74 -6.81 -14.07
N TYR A 209 3.05 -7.47 -13.13
CA TYR A 209 3.26 -7.27 -11.70
C TYR A 209 3.43 -8.58 -10.91
N THR A 210 3.98 -8.46 -9.69
CA THR A 210 4.03 -9.53 -8.67
C THR A 210 3.31 -9.07 -7.40
N GLY A 211 3.19 -9.94 -6.40
CA GLY A 211 2.69 -9.55 -5.07
C GLY A 211 3.49 -8.42 -4.44
N ASP A 212 4.82 -8.47 -4.57
CA ASP A 212 5.72 -7.45 -4.02
C ASP A 212 5.54 -6.11 -4.73
N CYS A 213 5.26 -6.11 -6.04
CA CYS A 213 4.88 -4.91 -6.79
C CYS A 213 3.61 -4.25 -6.23
N LEU A 214 2.62 -5.05 -5.79
CA LEU A 214 1.41 -4.53 -5.15
C LEU A 214 1.70 -3.92 -3.78
N GLY A 215 2.54 -4.60 -2.97
CA GLY A 215 3.00 -4.07 -1.69
C GLY A 215 3.75 -2.76 -1.86
N ALA A 216 4.66 -2.72 -2.82
CA ALA A 216 5.41 -1.52 -3.17
C ALA A 216 4.50 -0.37 -3.65
N THR A 217 3.49 -0.67 -4.46
CA THR A 217 2.51 0.32 -4.92
C THR A 217 1.72 0.88 -3.74
N GLN A 218 1.29 0.03 -2.83
CA GLN A 218 0.58 0.44 -1.62
C GLN A 218 1.46 1.37 -0.77
N GLN A 219 2.73 1.03 -0.52
CA GLN A 219 3.63 1.84 0.30
C GLN A 219 3.93 3.21 -0.33
N LEU A 220 4.30 3.24 -1.60
CA LEU A 220 4.61 4.50 -2.26
C LEU A 220 3.38 5.39 -2.43
N ALA A 221 2.23 4.81 -2.77
CA ALA A 221 0.98 5.56 -2.90
C ALA A 221 0.53 6.13 -1.54
N GLU A 222 0.71 5.39 -0.44
CA GLU A 222 0.39 5.86 0.91
C GLU A 222 1.27 7.05 1.32
N VAL A 223 2.59 6.95 1.11
CA VAL A 223 3.52 8.04 1.41
C VAL A 223 3.24 9.26 0.52
N ALA A 224 3.01 9.05 -0.78
CA ALA A 224 2.65 10.11 -1.71
C ALA A 224 1.35 10.81 -1.31
N PHE A 225 0.37 10.05 -0.80
CA PHE A 225 -0.87 10.60 -0.25
C PHE A 225 -0.59 11.54 0.93
N TYR A 226 0.21 11.10 1.91
CA TYR A 226 0.55 11.94 3.07
C TYR A 226 1.35 13.18 2.68
N CYS A 227 2.29 13.06 1.74
CA CYS A 227 3.01 14.22 1.19
C CYS A 227 2.06 15.19 0.48
N GLY A 228 1.07 14.66 -0.25
CA GLY A 228 0.06 15.47 -0.93
C GLY A 228 -0.85 16.25 0.03
N MET A 229 -1.15 15.69 1.21
CA MET A 229 -1.88 16.39 2.25
C MET A 229 -1.17 17.66 2.76
N LEU A 230 0.14 17.74 2.57
CA LEU A 230 0.99 18.86 3.01
C LEU A 230 1.25 19.89 1.91
N CYS A 231 0.75 19.66 0.69
CA CYS A 231 0.93 20.62 -0.41
C CYS A 231 0.30 21.97 -0.07
N LYS A 232 1.11 23.03 -0.13
CA LYS A 232 0.68 24.42 0.06
C LYS A 232 0.45 25.03 -1.32
N PHE A 233 -0.80 25.40 -1.59
CA PHE A 233 -1.13 26.25 -2.73
C PHE A 233 -1.28 27.66 -2.20
N SER A 234 -0.32 28.53 -2.55
CA SER A 234 -0.35 29.97 -2.27
C SER A 234 -1.38 30.63 -3.20
#